data_4b04543b0d186c148f13083ca9bbca92
#
_entry.id   4b04543b0d186c148f13083ca9bbca92
#
_cell.length_a   1.000
_cell.length_b   1.000
_cell.length_c   1.000
_cell.angle_alpha   90.00
_cell.angle_beta   90.00
_cell.angle_gamma   90.00
#
_symmetry.space_group_name_H-M   'P 1'
#
loop_
_entity.id
_entity.type
_entity.pdbx_description
1 polymer ?
#
loop_
_entity_poly.entity_id
_entity_poly.type
_entity_poly.pdbx_seq_one_letter_code
_entity_poly.pdbx_strand_id
1 'polypeptide(L)'
;MNYQHAYHAGGTADVFKHIVLIQLLTSLHKKPTAFTYFETHAGNALYDLQETPAQKTLEHQTGIGALWDNKNIKHPAIASYLEIVKSVNLAQTASSGTSNSTETLNFYPGSSLFACHCLRAQDNAIICELHPDVYQNLRAYFKHDNQVHVHQRNGYEALPALLPPKSQRGLVLIDPPYEITDEFQQLQQVLEKVQARWVMGIYAIWFPIKHYEIILDFYNSL
;
A
#
# COMPACT_ATOMS: atom_id res chain seq x y z
N MET A 1 -12.63 7.23 13.36
CA MET A 1 -11.26 6.79 13.02
C MET A 1 -10.35 7.98 13.28
N ASN A 2 -9.44 7.85 14.26
CA ASN A 2 -8.51 8.93 14.64
C ASN A 2 -7.14 8.77 13.96
N TYR A 3 -6.85 7.58 13.41
CA TYR A 3 -5.61 7.30 12.72
C TYR A 3 -5.52 8.09 11.42
N GLN A 4 -4.44 8.83 11.27
CA GLN A 4 -4.10 9.56 10.06
C GLN A 4 -2.71 9.13 9.60
N HIS A 5 -2.65 8.32 8.56
CA HIS A 5 -1.40 7.76 8.07
C HIS A 5 -0.36 8.82 7.65
N ALA A 6 -0.83 10.03 7.29
CA ALA A 6 0.05 11.16 6.92
C ALA A 6 1.12 11.51 7.99
N TYR A 7 0.87 11.19 9.27
CA TYR A 7 1.87 11.36 10.32
C TYR A 7 3.03 10.36 10.25
N HIS A 8 2.82 9.20 9.63
CA HIS A 8 3.77 8.08 9.59
C HIS A 8 4.33 7.81 8.20
N ALA A 9 3.84 8.55 7.20
CA ALA A 9 4.17 8.34 5.79
C ALA A 9 5.69 8.39 5.55
N GLY A 10 6.21 7.36 4.91
CA GLY A 10 7.64 7.23 4.63
C GLY A 10 8.51 6.84 5.83
N GLY A 11 7.94 6.55 6.99
CA GLY A 11 8.66 6.00 8.13
C GLY A 11 9.21 4.60 7.86
N THR A 12 10.02 4.07 8.80
CA THR A 12 10.70 2.76 8.63
C THR A 12 9.72 1.61 8.39
N ALA A 13 8.56 1.64 9.07
CA ALA A 13 7.52 0.62 8.89
C ALA A 13 6.95 0.61 7.48
N ASP A 14 6.66 1.80 6.93
CA ASP A 14 6.20 1.97 5.55
C ASP A 14 7.23 1.52 4.53
N VAL A 15 8.49 1.91 4.71
CA VAL A 15 9.59 1.50 3.84
C VAL A 15 9.65 -0.03 3.76
N PHE A 16 9.62 -0.71 4.90
CA PHE A 16 9.66 -2.17 4.93
C PHE A 16 8.42 -2.79 4.27
N LYS A 17 7.23 -2.32 4.61
CA LYS A 17 5.95 -2.77 4.02
C LYS A 17 5.98 -2.66 2.50
N HIS A 18 6.38 -1.51 1.97
CA HIS A 18 6.35 -1.26 0.53
C HIS A 18 7.43 -2.01 -0.23
N ILE A 19 8.61 -2.23 0.35
CA ILE A 19 9.63 -3.11 -0.24
C ILE A 19 9.06 -4.53 -0.37
N VAL A 20 8.44 -5.07 0.69
CA VAL A 20 7.82 -6.41 0.67
C VAL A 20 6.69 -6.46 -0.35
N LEU A 21 5.81 -5.46 -0.41
CA LEU A 21 4.72 -5.36 -1.37
C LEU A 21 5.24 -5.44 -2.82
N ILE A 22 6.26 -4.66 -3.17
CA ILE A 22 6.88 -4.67 -4.50
C ILE A 22 7.42 -6.06 -4.82
N GLN A 23 8.09 -6.73 -3.88
CA GLN A 23 8.65 -8.07 -4.10
C GLN A 23 7.55 -9.12 -4.33
N LEU A 24 6.44 -9.04 -3.60
CA LEU A 24 5.29 -9.92 -3.80
C LEU A 24 4.67 -9.71 -5.19
N LEU A 25 4.44 -8.46 -5.61
CA LEU A 25 3.92 -8.13 -6.93
C LEU A 25 4.88 -8.56 -8.06
N THR A 26 6.17 -8.30 -7.89
CA THR A 26 7.21 -8.75 -8.83
C THR A 26 7.22 -10.29 -8.96
N SER A 27 6.97 -11.01 -7.87
CA SER A 27 6.84 -12.46 -7.90
C SER A 27 5.65 -12.93 -8.76
N LEU A 28 4.56 -12.15 -8.80
CA LEU A 28 3.44 -12.43 -9.68
C LEU A 28 3.78 -12.25 -11.18
N HIS A 29 4.76 -11.43 -11.52
CA HIS A 29 5.22 -11.26 -12.90
C HIS A 29 5.90 -12.50 -13.50
N LYS A 30 6.34 -13.46 -12.68
CA LYS A 30 6.94 -14.71 -13.16
C LYS A 30 6.01 -15.53 -14.07
N LYS A 31 4.70 -15.26 -14.01
CA LYS A 31 3.71 -15.86 -14.91
C LYS A 31 3.10 -14.79 -15.81
N PRO A 32 2.88 -15.07 -17.11
CA PRO A 32 2.27 -14.12 -18.04
C PRO A 32 0.79 -13.85 -17.75
N THR A 33 0.10 -14.74 -17.04
CA THR A 33 -1.31 -14.60 -16.66
C THR A 33 -1.56 -13.33 -15.87
N ALA A 34 -2.63 -12.62 -16.18
CA ALA A 34 -3.06 -11.42 -15.45
C ALA A 34 -3.30 -11.71 -13.96
N PHE A 35 -3.11 -10.69 -13.13
CA PHE A 35 -3.49 -10.72 -11.73
C PHE A 35 -4.25 -9.46 -11.31
N THR A 36 -4.91 -9.54 -10.18
CA THR A 36 -5.56 -8.41 -9.52
C THR A 36 -4.86 -8.10 -8.20
N TYR A 37 -4.48 -6.85 -8.01
CA TYR A 37 -4.13 -6.33 -6.69
C TYR A 37 -5.41 -5.88 -5.98
N PHE A 38 -5.56 -6.25 -4.72
CA PHE A 38 -6.67 -5.80 -3.88
C PHE A 38 -6.12 -5.17 -2.60
N GLU A 39 -6.64 -4.01 -2.23
CA GLU A 39 -6.25 -3.32 -1.00
C GLU A 39 -7.46 -2.94 -0.17
N THR A 40 -7.42 -3.25 1.14
CA THR A 40 -8.57 -3.08 2.04
C THR A 40 -8.62 -1.70 2.69
N HIS A 41 -7.46 -1.10 2.97
CA HIS A 41 -7.32 0.17 3.71
C HIS A 41 -6.23 1.00 3.03
N ALA A 42 -6.59 1.71 1.96
CA ALA A 42 -5.59 2.24 1.05
C ALA A 42 -4.91 3.54 1.52
N GLY A 43 -5.59 4.36 2.33
CA GLY A 43 -5.08 5.69 2.64
C GLY A 43 -4.99 6.58 1.38
N ASN A 44 -4.14 7.59 1.42
CA ASN A 44 -3.88 8.42 0.25
C ASN A 44 -2.91 7.73 -0.74
N ALA A 45 -3.08 7.99 -2.04
CA ALA A 45 -2.13 7.54 -3.06
C ALA A 45 -0.76 8.22 -2.90
N LEU A 46 -0.76 9.48 -2.46
CA LEU A 46 0.43 10.32 -2.37
C LEU A 46 0.37 11.15 -1.08
N TYR A 47 1.51 11.27 -0.42
CA TYR A 47 1.71 12.07 0.78
C TYR A 47 2.75 13.15 0.50
N ASP A 48 2.41 14.41 0.80
CA ASP A 48 3.37 15.52 0.79
C ASP A 48 4.12 15.54 2.13
N LEU A 49 5.42 15.31 2.07
CA LEU A 49 6.29 15.27 3.26
C LEU A 49 6.56 16.67 3.83
N GLN A 50 6.17 17.73 3.13
CA GLN A 50 6.29 19.12 3.62
C GLN A 50 5.05 19.56 4.41
N GLU A 51 3.95 18.79 4.36
CA GLU A 51 2.74 19.09 5.12
C GLU A 51 2.90 18.89 6.63
N THR A 52 2.07 19.59 7.39
CA THR A 52 2.11 19.62 8.86
C THR A 52 2.13 18.23 9.52
N PRO A 53 1.35 17.22 9.09
CA PRO A 53 1.40 15.91 9.71
C PRO A 53 2.79 15.27 9.65
N ALA A 54 3.41 15.20 8.48
CA ALA A 54 4.73 14.60 8.28
C ALA A 54 5.84 15.40 8.99
N GLN A 55 5.70 16.73 9.02
CA GLN A 55 6.66 17.63 9.67
C GLN A 55 6.58 17.58 11.20
N LYS A 56 5.48 17.12 11.80
CA LYS A 56 5.37 16.96 13.25
C LYS A 56 6.13 15.74 13.78
N THR A 57 6.13 14.63 13.06
CA THR A 57 6.74 13.38 13.51
C THR A 57 8.15 13.19 12.95
N LEU A 58 8.41 13.70 11.74
CA LEU A 58 9.66 13.54 10.99
C LEU A 58 10.09 12.07 10.79
N GLU A 59 9.16 11.12 10.89
CA GLU A 59 9.46 9.70 10.73
C GLU A 59 10.05 9.36 9.36
N HIS A 60 9.64 10.11 8.32
CA HIS A 60 10.21 9.98 6.97
C HIS A 60 11.74 10.19 6.93
N GLN A 61 12.33 10.96 7.84
CA GLN A 61 13.78 11.20 7.84
C GLN A 61 14.56 9.94 8.21
N THR A 62 14.05 9.14 9.16
CA THR A 62 14.66 7.86 9.57
C THR A 62 14.24 6.68 8.70
N GLY A 63 13.16 6.83 7.95
CA GLY A 63 12.67 5.88 6.96
C GLY A 63 13.27 6.10 5.58
N ILE A 64 12.46 6.61 4.66
CA ILE A 64 12.87 6.86 3.26
C ILE A 64 14.05 7.82 3.17
N GLY A 65 14.14 8.85 4.03
CA GLY A 65 15.24 9.82 4.02
C GLY A 65 16.59 9.16 4.26
N ALA A 66 16.68 8.16 5.12
CA ALA A 66 17.91 7.40 5.35
C ALA A 66 18.38 6.60 4.12
N LEU A 67 17.48 6.31 3.19
CA LEU A 67 17.77 5.56 1.96
C LEU A 67 17.99 6.50 0.76
N TRP A 68 17.37 7.68 0.75
CA TRP A 68 17.25 8.56 -0.42
C TRP A 68 18.59 8.92 -1.07
N ASP A 69 19.55 9.38 -0.26
CA ASP A 69 20.86 9.82 -0.73
C ASP A 69 21.96 8.75 -0.62
N ASN A 70 21.60 7.55 -0.18
CA ASN A 70 22.56 6.48 0.08
C ASN A 70 22.95 5.77 -1.22
N LYS A 71 24.03 6.22 -1.86
CA LYS A 71 24.58 5.64 -3.10
C LYS A 71 25.19 4.24 -2.93
N ASN A 72 25.34 3.76 -1.70
CA ASN A 72 25.95 2.45 -1.42
C ASN A 72 24.92 1.29 -1.42
N ILE A 73 23.64 1.58 -1.56
CA ILE A 73 22.60 0.57 -1.59
C ILE A 73 22.66 -0.17 -2.92
N LYS A 74 22.98 -1.49 -2.81
CA LYS A 74 23.08 -2.39 -3.98
C LYS A 74 22.00 -3.48 -3.99
N HIS A 75 21.18 -3.56 -2.94
CA HIS A 75 20.17 -4.61 -2.85
C HIS A 75 19.04 -4.36 -3.86
N PRO A 76 18.75 -5.30 -4.78
CA PRO A 76 17.80 -5.08 -5.88
C PRO A 76 16.40 -4.66 -5.41
N ALA A 77 15.89 -5.24 -4.32
CA ALA A 77 14.57 -4.89 -3.79
C ALA A 77 14.49 -3.43 -3.32
N ILE A 78 15.57 -2.93 -2.68
CA ILE A 78 15.64 -1.53 -2.24
C ILE A 78 15.81 -0.61 -3.45
N ALA A 79 16.61 -1.01 -4.44
CA ALA A 79 16.77 -0.25 -5.67
C ALA A 79 15.44 -0.05 -6.41
N SER A 80 14.67 -1.13 -6.61
CA SER A 80 13.34 -1.05 -7.24
C SER A 80 12.36 -0.17 -6.45
N TYR A 81 12.40 -0.23 -5.13
CA TYR A 81 11.59 0.64 -4.27
C TYR A 81 11.98 2.11 -4.46
N LEU A 82 13.28 2.44 -4.40
CA LEU A 82 13.77 3.80 -4.57
C LEU A 82 13.49 4.35 -5.98
N GLU A 83 13.55 3.52 -7.01
CA GLU A 83 13.21 3.89 -8.38
C GLU A 83 11.77 4.41 -8.49
N ILE A 84 10.81 3.73 -7.84
CA ILE A 84 9.42 4.19 -7.80
C ILE A 84 9.31 5.51 -7.05
N VAL A 85 9.90 5.64 -5.86
CA VAL A 85 9.82 6.89 -5.09
C VAL A 85 10.43 8.06 -5.87
N LYS A 86 11.56 7.85 -6.53
CA LYS A 86 12.22 8.87 -7.37
C LYS A 86 11.36 9.26 -8.57
N SER A 87 10.79 8.29 -9.28
CA SER A 87 9.93 8.56 -10.44
C SER A 87 8.70 9.40 -10.05
N VAL A 88 8.10 9.11 -8.89
CA VAL A 88 6.96 9.90 -8.37
C VAL A 88 7.38 11.32 -8.04
N ASN A 89 8.51 11.54 -7.36
CA ASN A 89 8.99 12.89 -7.04
C ASN A 89 9.31 13.69 -8.31
N LEU A 90 9.93 13.07 -9.32
CA LEU A 90 10.20 13.71 -10.61
C LEU A 90 8.90 14.12 -11.33
N ALA A 91 7.90 13.26 -11.36
CA ALA A 91 6.61 13.55 -12.00
C ALA A 91 5.88 14.72 -11.31
N GLN A 92 5.90 14.79 -9.98
CA GLN A 92 5.28 15.89 -9.22
C GLN A 92 6.02 17.21 -9.43
N THR A 93 7.35 17.19 -9.44
CA THR A 93 8.17 18.39 -9.71
C THR A 93 7.95 18.94 -11.13
N ALA A 94 7.86 18.06 -12.13
CA ALA A 94 7.56 18.46 -13.51
C ALA A 94 6.19 19.14 -13.64
N SER A 95 5.19 18.65 -12.91
CA SER A 95 3.82 19.19 -12.91
C SER A 95 3.73 20.57 -12.24
N SER A 96 4.61 20.89 -11.30
CA SER A 96 4.64 22.17 -10.57
C SER A 96 5.41 23.28 -11.30
N GLY A 97 6.04 23.01 -12.44
CA GLY A 97 6.78 24.00 -13.25
C GLY A 97 8.07 24.49 -12.61
N THR A 98 8.50 23.89 -11.53
CA THR A 98 9.77 24.24 -10.85
C THR A 98 10.94 23.52 -11.54
N SER A 99 11.75 24.30 -12.28
CA SER A 99 12.91 23.79 -13.05
C SER A 99 14.12 23.41 -12.18
N ASN A 100 13.97 23.14 -10.91
CA ASN A 100 15.08 22.74 -10.07
C ASN A 100 15.40 21.26 -10.26
N SER A 101 16.49 21.01 -10.95
CA SER A 101 17.07 19.71 -11.30
C SER A 101 17.65 18.91 -10.12
N THR A 102 17.39 19.30 -8.89
CA THR A 102 17.79 18.53 -7.71
C THR A 102 16.69 17.52 -7.40
N GLU A 103 17.05 16.25 -7.38
CA GLU A 103 16.19 15.18 -6.85
C GLU A 103 15.90 15.46 -5.37
N THR A 104 14.83 16.19 -5.06
CA THR A 104 14.38 16.45 -3.68
C THR A 104 13.30 15.47 -3.30
N LEU A 105 13.37 14.95 -2.09
CA LEU A 105 12.37 14.08 -1.50
C LEU A 105 11.27 14.94 -0.88
N ASN A 106 10.23 15.23 -1.63
CA ASN A 106 9.07 16.01 -1.17
C ASN A 106 7.81 15.17 -1.01
N PHE A 107 7.72 14.06 -1.77
CA PHE A 107 6.51 13.24 -1.83
C PHE A 107 6.83 11.78 -1.52
N TYR A 108 5.89 11.13 -0.85
CA TYR A 108 5.96 9.70 -0.57
C TYR A 108 4.73 8.96 -1.13
N PRO A 109 4.93 7.92 -1.97
CA PRO A 109 3.85 7.13 -2.49
C PRO A 109 3.16 6.31 -1.38
N GLY A 110 1.84 6.20 -1.41
CA GLY A 110 1.11 5.19 -0.64
C GLY A 110 1.20 3.81 -1.27
N SER A 111 0.80 2.77 -0.53
CA SER A 111 0.79 1.37 -0.98
C SER A 111 0.07 1.17 -2.31
N SER A 112 -1.08 1.82 -2.48
CA SER A 112 -1.85 1.80 -3.73
C SER A 112 -1.04 2.30 -4.93
N LEU A 113 -0.28 3.38 -4.75
CA LEU A 113 0.56 3.94 -5.83
C LEU A 113 1.77 3.04 -6.12
N PHE A 114 2.42 2.49 -5.10
CA PHE A 114 3.47 1.47 -5.29
C PHE A 114 2.94 0.27 -6.08
N ALA A 115 1.76 -0.22 -5.73
CA ALA A 115 1.16 -1.35 -6.43
C ALA A 115 0.85 -1.00 -7.90
N CYS A 116 0.30 0.18 -8.17
CA CYS A 116 -0.01 0.63 -9.53
C CYS A 116 1.23 0.74 -10.41
N HIS A 117 2.38 1.18 -9.87
CA HIS A 117 3.66 1.16 -10.59
C HIS A 117 4.13 -0.26 -10.96
N CYS A 118 3.61 -1.28 -10.29
CA CYS A 118 3.93 -2.68 -10.59
C CYS A 118 2.89 -3.37 -11.50
N LEU A 119 1.83 -2.70 -11.95
CA LEU A 119 0.83 -3.31 -12.83
C LEU A 119 1.34 -3.35 -14.28
N ARG A 120 1.11 -4.49 -14.94
CA ARG A 120 1.26 -4.63 -16.39
C ARG A 120 -0.06 -4.28 -17.07
N ALA A 121 -0.07 -4.05 -18.36
CA ALA A 121 -1.27 -3.64 -19.12
C ALA A 121 -2.50 -4.55 -18.94
N GLN A 122 -2.30 -5.84 -18.64
CA GLN A 122 -3.38 -6.82 -18.41
C GLN A 122 -3.80 -6.94 -16.93
N ASP A 123 -3.05 -6.36 -16.00
CA ASP A 123 -3.32 -6.43 -14.57
C ASP A 123 -4.27 -5.31 -14.14
N ASN A 124 -4.91 -5.43 -12.99
CA ASN A 124 -5.75 -4.38 -12.44
C ASN A 124 -5.64 -4.30 -10.91
N ALA A 125 -6.14 -3.19 -10.35
CA ALA A 125 -6.23 -2.96 -8.92
C ALA A 125 -7.67 -2.65 -8.49
N ILE A 126 -8.07 -3.21 -7.35
CA ILE A 126 -9.28 -2.88 -6.60
C ILE A 126 -8.83 -2.29 -5.28
N ILE A 127 -9.19 -1.05 -5.02
CA ILE A 127 -8.69 -0.27 -3.89
C ILE A 127 -9.87 0.21 -3.07
N CYS A 128 -9.91 -0.17 -1.78
CA CYS A 128 -10.95 0.23 -0.85
C CYS A 128 -10.43 1.26 0.15
N GLU A 129 -11.22 2.30 0.35
CA GLU A 129 -11.00 3.30 1.38
C GLU A 129 -12.35 3.74 1.96
N LEU A 130 -12.45 3.70 3.29
CA LEU A 130 -13.73 3.99 3.96
C LEU A 130 -13.89 5.48 4.26
N HIS A 131 -12.79 6.19 4.60
CA HIS A 131 -12.86 7.59 4.98
C HIS A 131 -13.22 8.47 3.76
N PRO A 132 -14.29 9.28 3.83
CA PRO A 132 -14.82 9.99 2.66
C PRO A 132 -13.78 10.90 1.99
N ASP A 133 -13.06 11.71 2.76
CA ASP A 133 -12.11 12.69 2.21
C ASP A 133 -10.91 11.98 1.58
N VAL A 134 -10.39 10.94 2.23
CA VAL A 134 -9.28 10.13 1.71
C VAL A 134 -9.70 9.38 0.44
N TYR A 135 -10.92 8.83 0.43
CA TYR A 135 -11.49 8.24 -0.79
C TYR A 135 -11.58 9.24 -1.95
N GLN A 136 -12.03 10.47 -1.69
CA GLN A 136 -12.12 11.49 -2.75
C GLN A 136 -10.73 11.84 -3.32
N ASN A 137 -9.72 11.98 -2.45
CA ASN A 137 -8.34 12.21 -2.87
C ASN A 137 -7.82 11.04 -3.72
N LEU A 138 -8.02 9.83 -3.25
CA LEU A 138 -7.61 8.59 -3.92
C LEU A 138 -8.29 8.44 -5.29
N ARG A 139 -9.60 8.67 -5.34
CA ARG A 139 -10.39 8.66 -6.58
C ARG A 139 -9.94 9.73 -7.58
N ALA A 140 -9.66 10.95 -7.07
CA ALA A 140 -9.17 12.05 -7.92
C ALA A 140 -7.79 11.72 -8.51
N TYR A 141 -6.91 11.10 -7.73
CA TYR A 141 -5.59 10.70 -8.17
C TYR A 141 -5.64 9.69 -9.32
N PHE A 142 -6.45 8.64 -9.18
CA PHE A 142 -6.55 7.54 -10.15
C PHE A 142 -7.64 7.71 -11.22
N LYS A 143 -8.30 8.88 -11.32
CA LYS A 143 -9.49 9.06 -12.19
C LYS A 143 -9.25 8.77 -13.67
N HIS A 144 -8.02 8.85 -14.15
CA HIS A 144 -7.64 8.60 -15.55
C HIS A 144 -6.96 7.24 -15.75
N ASP A 145 -6.82 6.45 -14.70
CA ASP A 145 -6.24 5.12 -14.78
C ASP A 145 -7.34 4.06 -14.88
N ASN A 146 -7.48 3.47 -16.08
CA ASN A 146 -8.52 2.46 -16.34
C ASN A 146 -8.25 1.11 -15.67
N GLN A 147 -7.05 0.89 -15.12
CA GLN A 147 -6.69 -0.35 -14.41
C GLN A 147 -7.05 -0.28 -12.92
N VAL A 148 -7.34 0.92 -12.39
CA VAL A 148 -7.55 1.14 -10.96
C VAL A 148 -9.01 1.42 -10.65
N HIS A 149 -9.60 0.59 -9.81
CA HIS A 149 -11.00 0.68 -9.37
C HIS A 149 -11.05 1.05 -7.90
N VAL A 150 -11.37 2.32 -7.62
CA VAL A 150 -11.45 2.85 -6.25
C VAL A 150 -12.87 2.76 -5.72
N HIS A 151 -13.04 2.15 -4.55
CA HIS A 151 -14.33 1.95 -3.88
C HIS A 151 -14.36 2.64 -2.53
N GLN A 152 -15.39 3.48 -2.28
CA GLN A 152 -15.68 3.98 -0.93
C GLN A 152 -16.41 2.88 -0.15
N ARG A 153 -15.65 2.01 0.50
CA ARG A 153 -16.22 0.83 1.14
C ARG A 153 -15.31 0.31 2.27
N ASN A 154 -15.94 -0.27 3.27
CA ASN A 154 -15.23 -1.07 4.28
C ASN A 154 -14.52 -2.25 3.59
N GLY A 155 -13.19 -2.33 3.76
CA GLY A 155 -12.35 -3.34 3.11
C GLY A 155 -12.72 -4.77 3.51
N TYR A 156 -13.10 -4.99 4.74
CA TYR A 156 -13.52 -6.31 5.22
C TYR A 156 -14.83 -6.79 4.60
N GLU A 157 -15.78 -5.87 4.35
CA GLU A 157 -17.01 -6.19 3.62
C GLU A 157 -16.76 -6.36 2.12
N ALA A 158 -15.78 -5.63 1.58
CA ALA A 158 -15.43 -5.69 0.16
C ALA A 158 -14.75 -7.03 -0.20
N LEU A 159 -13.91 -7.56 0.68
CA LEU A 159 -13.18 -8.81 0.43
C LEU A 159 -14.11 -9.97 -0.01
N PRO A 160 -15.10 -10.42 0.79
CA PRO A 160 -15.98 -11.52 0.39
C PRO A 160 -16.92 -11.16 -0.77
N ALA A 161 -17.18 -9.87 -1.01
CA ALA A 161 -18.07 -9.44 -2.08
C ALA A 161 -17.39 -9.37 -3.46
N LEU A 162 -16.09 -9.08 -3.50
CA LEU A 162 -15.34 -8.83 -4.74
C LEU A 162 -14.32 -9.92 -5.08
N LEU A 163 -14.07 -10.85 -4.15
CA LEU A 163 -13.17 -11.98 -4.38
C LEU A 163 -13.95 -13.28 -4.58
N PRO A 164 -13.45 -14.20 -5.42
CA PRO A 164 -12.23 -14.13 -6.21
C PRO A 164 -12.32 -13.13 -7.38
N PRO A 165 -11.20 -12.52 -7.82
CA PRO A 165 -11.19 -11.66 -8.99
C PRO A 165 -11.40 -12.46 -10.28
N LYS A 166 -11.77 -11.78 -11.38
CA LYS A 166 -11.94 -12.43 -12.70
C LYS A 166 -10.67 -13.16 -13.16
N SER A 167 -9.51 -12.63 -12.87
CA SER A 167 -8.21 -13.25 -13.16
C SER A 167 -7.94 -14.53 -12.41
N GLN A 168 -8.70 -14.85 -11.35
CA GLN A 168 -8.51 -15.96 -10.41
C GLN A 168 -7.10 -15.98 -9.78
N ARG A 169 -6.35 -14.90 -9.90
CA ARG A 169 -4.98 -14.75 -9.45
C ARG A 169 -4.77 -13.34 -8.91
N GLY A 170 -4.11 -13.19 -7.76
CA GLY A 170 -3.87 -11.87 -7.21
C GLY A 170 -3.24 -11.86 -5.83
N LEU A 171 -3.02 -10.64 -5.36
CA LEU A 171 -2.50 -10.29 -4.05
C LEU A 171 -3.49 -9.37 -3.34
N VAL A 172 -3.83 -9.70 -2.12
CA VAL A 172 -4.59 -8.85 -1.20
C VAL A 172 -3.64 -8.25 -0.18
N LEU A 173 -3.59 -6.93 -0.07
CA LEU A 173 -2.95 -6.23 1.05
C LEU A 173 -4.01 -5.85 2.07
N ILE A 174 -3.79 -6.25 3.33
CA ILE A 174 -4.66 -5.97 4.47
C ILE A 174 -3.81 -5.22 5.50
N ASP A 175 -4.05 -3.93 5.63
CA ASP A 175 -3.31 -3.03 6.52
C ASP A 175 -4.28 -2.11 7.28
N PRO A 176 -5.06 -2.66 8.23
CA PRO A 176 -6.00 -1.87 9.02
C PRO A 176 -5.25 -1.03 10.07
N PRO A 177 -5.88 0.02 10.61
CA PRO A 177 -5.25 0.92 11.58
C PRO A 177 -5.06 0.31 12.97
N TYR A 178 -5.62 -0.86 13.25
CA TYR A 178 -5.58 -1.53 14.57
C TYR A 178 -5.99 -0.63 15.73
N GLU A 179 -7.02 0.20 15.52
CA GLU A 179 -7.60 1.08 16.56
C GLU A 179 -8.63 0.39 17.43
N ILE A 180 -9.27 -0.65 16.93
CA ILE A 180 -10.31 -1.40 17.64
C ILE A 180 -9.76 -2.68 18.26
N THR A 181 -10.29 -3.03 19.44
CA THR A 181 -9.82 -4.18 20.22
C THR A 181 -10.00 -5.51 19.48
N ASP A 182 -11.04 -5.63 18.66
CA ASP A 182 -11.44 -6.87 17.99
C ASP A 182 -10.95 -6.98 16.54
N GLU A 183 -9.98 -6.15 16.14
CA GLU A 183 -9.48 -6.10 14.75
C GLU A 183 -9.00 -7.48 14.25
N PHE A 184 -8.21 -8.18 15.06
CA PHE A 184 -7.73 -9.51 14.70
C PHE A 184 -8.87 -10.55 14.56
N GLN A 185 -9.90 -10.46 15.42
CA GLN A 185 -11.05 -11.34 15.34
C GLN A 185 -11.88 -11.08 14.08
N GLN A 186 -12.11 -9.82 13.73
CA GLN A 186 -12.78 -9.45 12.48
C GLN A 186 -11.99 -9.93 11.26
N LEU A 187 -10.69 -9.73 11.29
CA LEU A 187 -9.79 -10.16 10.22
C LEU A 187 -9.84 -11.69 10.05
N GLN A 188 -9.78 -12.47 11.13
CA GLN A 188 -9.91 -13.93 11.10
C GLN A 188 -11.20 -14.35 10.43
N GLN A 189 -12.35 -13.82 10.88
CA GLN A 189 -13.68 -14.18 10.33
C GLN A 189 -13.80 -13.87 8.84
N VAL A 190 -13.17 -12.80 8.38
CA VAL A 190 -13.17 -12.43 6.96
C VAL A 190 -12.27 -13.35 6.16
N LEU A 191 -11.06 -13.67 6.67
CA LEU A 191 -10.13 -14.57 6.01
C LEU A 191 -10.70 -15.97 5.83
N GLU A 192 -11.36 -16.54 6.84
CA GLU A 192 -12.04 -17.82 6.75
C GLU A 192 -13.05 -17.86 5.58
N LYS A 193 -13.86 -16.81 5.44
CA LYS A 193 -14.85 -16.70 4.35
C LYS A 193 -14.22 -16.58 2.98
N VAL A 194 -13.12 -15.82 2.89
CA VAL A 194 -12.48 -15.53 1.60
C VAL A 194 -11.57 -16.67 1.16
N GLN A 195 -10.83 -17.30 2.07
CA GLN A 195 -9.98 -18.45 1.78
C GLN A 195 -10.82 -19.65 1.29
N ALA A 196 -11.99 -19.90 1.89
CA ALA A 196 -12.90 -20.95 1.43
C ALA A 196 -13.34 -20.76 -0.04
N ARG A 197 -13.35 -19.52 -0.53
CA ARG A 197 -13.78 -19.19 -1.92
C ARG A 197 -12.61 -19.03 -2.88
N TRP A 198 -11.45 -18.64 -2.36
CA TRP A 198 -10.28 -18.32 -3.18
C TRP A 198 -8.97 -18.81 -2.53
N VAL A 199 -8.78 -20.11 -2.53
CA VAL A 199 -7.61 -20.79 -1.93
C VAL A 199 -6.27 -20.36 -2.57
N MET A 200 -6.30 -19.96 -3.85
CA MET A 200 -5.08 -19.56 -4.60
C MET A 200 -4.70 -18.10 -4.44
N GLY A 201 -5.46 -17.33 -3.66
CA GLY A 201 -5.16 -15.95 -3.34
C GLY A 201 -3.92 -15.80 -2.45
N ILE A 202 -3.14 -14.76 -2.67
CA ILE A 202 -2.03 -14.37 -1.78
C ILE A 202 -2.58 -13.28 -0.85
N TYR A 203 -2.47 -13.48 0.45
CA TYR A 203 -2.91 -12.52 1.46
C TYR A 203 -1.70 -12.01 2.22
N ALA A 204 -1.40 -10.72 2.05
CA ALA A 204 -0.36 -10.01 2.79
C ALA A 204 -1.03 -9.20 3.90
N ILE A 205 -0.80 -9.59 5.13
CA ILE A 205 -1.39 -8.94 6.32
C ILE A 205 -0.28 -8.18 7.02
N TRP A 206 -0.45 -6.87 7.13
CA TRP A 206 0.44 -6.01 7.87
C TRP A 206 -0.14 -5.71 9.24
N PHE A 207 0.62 -5.94 10.31
CA PHE A 207 0.17 -5.71 11.67
C PHE A 207 1.33 -5.32 12.61
N PRO A 208 1.04 -4.53 13.68
CA PRO A 208 2.05 -4.13 14.65
C PRO A 208 2.38 -5.29 15.59
N ILE A 209 3.67 -5.52 15.88
CA ILE A 209 4.13 -6.52 16.87
C ILE A 209 4.14 -5.87 18.25
N LYS A 210 2.96 -5.61 18.83
CA LYS A 210 2.83 -5.00 20.17
C LYS A 210 2.51 -6.01 21.28
N HIS A 211 1.73 -7.04 20.98
CA HIS A 211 1.25 -8.05 21.93
C HIS A 211 1.44 -9.43 21.33
N TYR A 212 2.57 -10.05 21.65
CA TYR A 212 2.98 -11.31 21.02
C TYR A 212 1.95 -12.43 21.17
N GLU A 213 1.30 -12.54 22.33
CA GLU A 213 0.28 -13.56 22.61
C GLU A 213 -0.91 -13.45 21.63
N ILE A 214 -1.44 -12.25 21.43
CA ILE A 214 -2.56 -12.00 20.51
C ILE A 214 -2.18 -12.37 19.06
N ILE A 215 -0.95 -12.05 18.66
CA ILE A 215 -0.43 -12.37 17.35
C ILE A 215 -0.27 -13.88 17.17
N LEU A 216 0.22 -14.57 18.20
CA LEU A 216 0.38 -16.01 18.18
C LEU A 216 -0.95 -16.72 18.09
N ASP A 217 -1.96 -16.26 18.86
CA ASP A 217 -3.33 -16.78 18.80
C ASP A 217 -3.94 -16.58 17.41
N PHE A 218 -3.78 -15.38 16.84
CA PHE A 218 -4.22 -15.09 15.47
C PHE A 218 -3.50 -16.00 14.45
N TYR A 219 -2.19 -16.16 14.55
CA TYR A 219 -1.42 -17.03 13.65
C TYR A 219 -1.85 -18.50 13.75
N ASN A 220 -2.13 -19.01 14.94
CA ASN A 220 -2.59 -20.37 15.15
C ASN A 220 -4.03 -20.59 14.68
N SER A 221 -4.79 -19.53 14.46
CA SER A 221 -6.18 -19.58 13.98
C SER A 221 -6.30 -19.57 12.44
N LEU A 222 -5.22 -19.27 11.73
CA LEU A 222 -5.14 -19.24 10.25
C LEU A 222 -4.82 -20.62 9.68
#